data_d616c0b546cca263a4c119f351cefde4
#
_entry.id   d616c0b546cca263a4c119f351cefde4
#
_cell.length_a   1.000
_cell.length_b   1.000
_cell.length_c   1.000
_cell.angle_alpha   90.00
_cell.angle_beta   90.00
_cell.angle_gamma   90.00
#
_symmetry.space_group_name_H-M   'P 1'
#
loop_
_entity.id
_entity.type
_entity.pdbx_description
1 polymer ?
#
loop_
_entity_poly.entity_id
_entity_poly.type
_entity_poly.pdbx_seq_one_letter_code
_entity_poly.pdbx_strand_id
1 'polypeptide(L)'
;MSEIIPELSKFSAANEKHKPSSKLSSLWIKIEKHRKRNANFTKKRTKLFEKFKQEALPSEQRLADVITAQVEHLIHFLSKKSLTDKQRDELLMWISSDIDYLAVHPFAVGLDVADLRDKINAELTLLTENLEQAVDEDSIAELANMLDEMFDGEMQFDRDTLIELIKNPALIQEHIQRFHEKMNEEAAAEDDEYSAEFDEDFEEDFDYQHYQSFSKRNSKQELGILEKLFKGSQLNKMYKRLASKLHPDKENNATKKAIKHDLMQQLASARENKDVFTLLTLYHEHIDDDSFNFDAETLTAIEALLSKKVRELNAELKELKSADTPEAIVWDNFSGRSNKITTENIAAHADRIEDEVASINQFIASTTTLKILK
;
A
#
# COMPACT_ATOMS: atom_id res chain seq x y z
N MET A 1 19.61 -10.26 -27.38
CA MET A 1 20.52 -9.27 -26.81
C MET A 1 21.41 -10.02 -25.86
N SER A 2 22.65 -10.22 -26.25
CA SER A 2 23.68 -10.96 -25.52
C SER A 2 23.97 -10.25 -24.20
N GLU A 3 23.94 -11.02 -23.13
CA GLU A 3 24.28 -10.59 -21.79
C GLU A 3 25.77 -10.20 -21.77
N ILE A 4 26.05 -8.90 -21.80
CA ILE A 4 27.37 -8.38 -21.51
C ILE A 4 27.50 -8.41 -19.99
N ILE A 5 28.08 -9.49 -19.47
CA ILE A 5 28.57 -9.52 -18.09
C ILE A 5 29.83 -8.65 -18.10
N PRO A 6 29.83 -7.48 -17.41
CA PRO A 6 31.03 -6.67 -17.31
C PRO A 6 32.13 -7.51 -16.67
N GLU A 7 33.27 -7.68 -17.33
CA GLU A 7 34.46 -8.23 -16.72
C GLU A 7 35.02 -7.24 -15.68
N LEU A 8 34.39 -7.24 -14.51
CA LEU A 8 34.86 -6.47 -13.35
C LEU A 8 36.22 -6.92 -12.79
N SER A 9 36.82 -7.94 -13.43
CA SER A 9 38.25 -8.26 -13.22
C SER A 9 39.17 -7.06 -13.45
N LYS A 10 38.70 -6.07 -14.22
CA LYS A 10 39.43 -4.81 -14.51
C LYS A 10 39.46 -3.82 -13.33
N PHE A 11 38.60 -3.99 -12.33
CA PHE A 11 38.57 -3.16 -11.13
C PHE A 11 39.30 -3.78 -9.92
N SER A 12 40.17 -4.74 -10.16
CA SER A 12 41.01 -5.36 -9.12
C SER A 12 42.10 -4.39 -8.64
N ALA A 13 42.39 -4.42 -7.32
CA ALA A 13 43.55 -3.71 -6.77
C ALA A 13 44.86 -4.19 -7.43
N ALA A 14 45.77 -3.28 -7.68
CA ALA A 14 46.97 -3.41 -8.53
C ALA A 14 47.99 -4.49 -8.12
N ASN A 15 47.71 -5.45 -7.25
CA ASN A 15 48.72 -6.41 -6.77
C ASN A 15 48.30 -7.83 -6.42
N GLU A 16 47.18 -8.36 -6.92
CA GLU A 16 46.93 -9.78 -6.68
C GLU A 16 46.54 -10.52 -7.97
N LYS A 17 47.56 -11.26 -8.49
CA LYS A 17 47.33 -12.30 -9.51
C LYS A 17 46.60 -13.47 -8.87
N HIS A 18 45.30 -13.42 -8.57
CA HIS A 18 44.47 -14.61 -8.34
C HIS A 18 42.98 -14.33 -8.38
N LYS A 19 42.33 -15.05 -9.29
CA LYS A 19 40.91 -15.38 -9.47
C LYS A 19 39.89 -14.24 -9.64
N PRO A 20 39.00 -14.32 -10.66
CA PRO A 20 37.92 -13.34 -10.90
C PRO A 20 36.71 -13.66 -10.00
N SER A 21 36.82 -13.44 -8.71
CA SER A 21 35.69 -13.28 -7.83
C SER A 21 36.05 -12.28 -6.76
N SER A 22 36.33 -11.04 -7.16
CA SER A 22 36.36 -9.95 -6.19
C SER A 22 34.96 -9.81 -5.61
N LYS A 23 34.87 -9.48 -4.35
CA LYS A 23 33.61 -9.20 -3.65
C LYS A 23 32.78 -8.16 -4.41
N LEU A 24 33.46 -7.20 -5.05
CA LEU A 24 32.87 -6.19 -5.91
C LEU A 24 32.12 -6.82 -7.12
N SER A 25 32.73 -7.78 -7.83
CA SER A 25 32.09 -8.49 -8.94
C SER A 25 30.86 -9.26 -8.50
N SER A 26 30.94 -9.93 -7.35
CA SER A 26 29.78 -10.66 -6.81
C SER A 26 28.62 -9.75 -6.42
N LEU A 27 28.92 -8.57 -5.86
CA LEU A 27 27.90 -7.58 -5.52
C LEU A 27 27.26 -6.97 -6.78
N TRP A 28 28.06 -6.70 -7.81
CA TRP A 28 27.56 -6.22 -9.10
C TRP A 28 26.55 -7.19 -9.71
N ILE A 29 26.94 -8.47 -9.83
CA ILE A 29 26.05 -9.51 -10.37
C ILE A 29 24.75 -9.61 -9.53
N LYS A 30 24.86 -9.50 -8.21
CA LYS A 30 23.67 -9.49 -7.34
C LYS A 30 22.75 -8.30 -7.63
N ILE A 31 23.29 -7.07 -7.77
CA ILE A 31 22.52 -5.88 -8.09
C ILE A 31 21.78 -6.04 -9.42
N GLU A 32 22.49 -6.48 -10.48
CA GLU A 32 21.87 -6.73 -11.79
C GLU A 32 20.76 -7.79 -11.69
N LYS A 33 21.01 -8.88 -10.99
CA LYS A 33 20.01 -9.93 -10.76
C LYS A 33 18.79 -9.39 -10.02
N HIS A 34 19.00 -8.57 -8.97
CA HIS A 34 17.89 -7.99 -8.19
C HIS A 34 17.12 -6.94 -8.98
N ARG A 35 17.79 -6.06 -9.73
CA ARG A 35 17.13 -5.11 -10.64
C ARG A 35 16.25 -5.85 -11.67
N LYS A 36 16.81 -6.86 -12.34
CA LYS A 36 16.06 -7.68 -13.31
C LYS A 36 14.88 -8.40 -12.66
N ARG A 37 15.08 -8.94 -11.45
CA ARG A 37 14.01 -9.57 -10.66
C ARG A 37 12.87 -8.60 -10.34
N ASN A 38 13.19 -7.40 -9.81
CA ASN A 38 12.22 -6.39 -9.46
C ASN A 38 11.45 -5.89 -10.69
N ALA A 39 12.16 -5.55 -11.77
CA ALA A 39 11.56 -5.16 -13.05
C ALA A 39 10.63 -6.26 -13.64
N ASN A 40 11.06 -7.53 -13.59
CA ASN A 40 10.26 -8.66 -14.05
C ASN A 40 9.02 -8.87 -13.16
N PHE A 41 9.17 -8.69 -11.85
CA PHE A 41 8.05 -8.77 -10.91
C PHE A 41 7.01 -7.68 -11.21
N THR A 42 7.43 -6.42 -11.30
CA THR A 42 6.56 -5.29 -11.65
C THR A 42 5.83 -5.55 -12.98
N LYS A 43 6.58 -5.95 -14.02
CA LYS A 43 5.98 -6.27 -15.33
C LYS A 43 4.93 -7.38 -15.27
N LYS A 44 5.20 -8.44 -14.50
CA LYS A 44 4.24 -9.55 -14.32
C LYS A 44 3.00 -9.08 -13.54
N ARG A 45 3.19 -8.30 -12.49
CA ARG A 45 2.10 -7.73 -11.68
C ARG A 45 1.20 -6.84 -12.53
N THR A 46 1.79 -5.88 -13.26
CA THR A 46 1.02 -5.00 -14.16
C THR A 46 0.27 -5.81 -15.22
N LYS A 47 0.92 -6.81 -15.84
CA LYS A 47 0.25 -7.66 -16.84
C LYS A 47 -0.93 -8.44 -16.25
N LEU A 48 -0.80 -8.95 -15.03
CA LEU A 48 -1.89 -9.65 -14.34
C LEU A 48 -3.03 -8.68 -14.03
N PHE A 49 -2.71 -7.50 -13.53
CA PHE A 49 -3.71 -6.47 -13.24
C PHE A 49 -4.48 -5.99 -14.48
N GLU A 50 -3.78 -5.77 -15.60
CA GLU A 50 -4.44 -5.45 -16.87
C GLU A 50 -5.40 -6.56 -17.32
N LYS A 51 -5.01 -7.82 -17.12
CA LYS A 51 -5.88 -8.96 -17.40
C LYS A 51 -7.10 -8.98 -16.48
N PHE A 52 -6.90 -8.79 -15.18
CA PHE A 52 -7.99 -8.69 -14.20
C PHE A 52 -8.98 -7.58 -14.58
N LYS A 53 -8.47 -6.40 -14.97
CA LYS A 53 -9.30 -5.29 -15.43
C LYS A 53 -10.20 -5.66 -16.62
N GLN A 54 -9.73 -6.53 -17.49
CA GLN A 54 -10.50 -6.94 -18.67
C GLN A 54 -11.49 -8.06 -18.36
N GLU A 55 -11.13 -9.02 -17.50
CA GLU A 55 -11.88 -10.26 -17.33
C GLU A 55 -12.76 -10.30 -16.05
N ALA A 56 -12.36 -9.65 -14.97
CA ALA A 56 -13.07 -9.73 -13.68
C ALA A 56 -13.57 -8.38 -13.15
N LEU A 57 -12.87 -7.27 -13.39
CA LEU A 57 -13.27 -5.96 -12.88
C LEU A 57 -14.70 -5.53 -13.27
N PRO A 58 -15.22 -5.81 -14.49
CA PRO A 58 -16.61 -5.50 -14.81
C PRO A 58 -17.63 -6.26 -13.95
N SER A 59 -17.31 -7.49 -13.55
CA SER A 59 -18.16 -8.28 -12.65
C SER A 59 -18.09 -7.75 -11.20
N GLU A 60 -16.90 -7.35 -10.73
CA GLU A 60 -16.73 -6.69 -9.44
C GLU A 60 -17.55 -5.39 -9.34
N GLN A 61 -17.53 -4.58 -10.37
CA GLN A 61 -18.32 -3.35 -10.41
C GLN A 61 -19.81 -3.64 -10.40
N ARG A 62 -20.26 -4.65 -11.17
CA ARG A 62 -21.67 -5.08 -11.14
C ARG A 62 -22.09 -5.61 -9.78
N LEU A 63 -21.23 -6.35 -9.09
CA LEU A 63 -21.50 -6.82 -7.73
C LEU A 63 -21.70 -5.63 -6.78
N ALA A 64 -20.82 -4.65 -6.82
CA ALA A 64 -20.96 -3.45 -6.01
C ALA A 64 -22.27 -2.68 -6.31
N ASP A 65 -22.65 -2.55 -7.59
CA ASP A 65 -23.91 -1.92 -8.00
C ASP A 65 -25.13 -2.69 -7.48
N VAL A 66 -25.10 -4.01 -7.56
CA VAL A 66 -26.21 -4.87 -7.12
C VAL A 66 -26.34 -4.92 -5.60
N ILE A 67 -25.22 -4.95 -4.86
CA ILE A 67 -25.23 -4.82 -3.40
C ILE A 67 -25.79 -3.45 -3.00
N THR A 68 -25.43 -2.38 -3.68
CA THR A 68 -26.00 -1.06 -3.46
C THR A 68 -27.52 -1.07 -3.66
N ALA A 69 -27.99 -1.67 -4.73
CA ALA A 69 -29.41 -1.83 -5.00
C ALA A 69 -30.12 -2.70 -3.93
N GLN A 70 -29.46 -3.74 -3.42
CA GLN A 70 -29.97 -4.55 -2.33
C GLN A 70 -30.11 -3.73 -1.05
N VAL A 71 -29.09 -2.96 -0.69
CA VAL A 71 -29.12 -2.05 0.47
C VAL A 71 -30.28 -1.06 0.33
N GLU A 72 -30.40 -0.37 -0.81
CA GLU A 72 -31.50 0.56 -1.07
C GLU A 72 -32.88 -0.13 -0.99
N HIS A 73 -32.99 -1.35 -1.50
CA HIS A 73 -34.20 -2.13 -1.41
C HIS A 73 -34.56 -2.49 0.04
N LEU A 74 -33.59 -2.90 0.84
CA LEU A 74 -33.77 -3.27 2.23
C LEU A 74 -34.10 -2.07 3.13
N ILE A 75 -33.53 -0.89 2.87
CA ILE A 75 -33.82 0.35 3.61
C ILE A 75 -35.33 0.64 3.61
N HIS A 76 -36.06 0.40 2.52
CA HIS A 76 -37.49 0.63 2.45
C HIS A 76 -38.34 -0.19 3.42
N PHE A 77 -37.77 -1.26 3.99
CA PHE A 77 -38.47 -2.07 4.99
C PHE A 77 -38.29 -1.55 6.42
N LEU A 78 -37.27 -0.73 6.68
CA LEU A 78 -36.93 -0.25 8.04
C LEU A 78 -38.07 0.53 8.69
N SER A 79 -38.78 1.36 7.91
CA SER A 79 -39.90 2.17 8.42
C SER A 79 -41.21 1.41 8.61
N LYS A 80 -41.27 0.11 8.24
CA LYS A 80 -42.52 -0.66 8.30
C LYS A 80 -42.88 -1.01 9.74
N LYS A 81 -44.08 -0.59 10.20
CA LYS A 81 -44.61 -0.81 11.55
C LYS A 81 -44.79 -2.28 11.90
N SER A 82 -44.84 -3.19 10.95
CA SER A 82 -45.03 -4.66 11.18
C SER A 82 -43.73 -5.41 11.43
N LEU A 83 -42.57 -4.75 11.42
CA LEU A 83 -41.32 -5.31 11.94
C LEU A 83 -41.29 -5.17 13.46
N THR A 84 -40.90 -6.26 14.14
CA THR A 84 -40.51 -6.17 15.55
C THR A 84 -39.15 -5.49 15.68
N ASP A 85 -38.83 -4.94 16.84
CA ASP A 85 -37.56 -4.27 17.07
C ASP A 85 -36.38 -5.21 16.77
N LYS A 86 -36.45 -6.46 17.30
CA LYS A 86 -35.43 -7.47 16.99
C LYS A 86 -35.24 -7.73 15.49
N GLN A 87 -36.34 -7.80 14.72
CA GLN A 87 -36.26 -7.99 13.27
C GLN A 87 -35.68 -6.77 12.56
N ARG A 88 -35.94 -5.55 13.09
CA ARG A 88 -35.36 -4.32 12.57
C ARG A 88 -33.88 -4.25 12.85
N ASP A 89 -33.43 -4.66 14.03
CA ASP A 89 -32.02 -4.72 14.40
C ASP A 89 -31.25 -5.73 13.50
N GLU A 90 -31.83 -6.92 13.27
CA GLU A 90 -31.25 -7.91 12.35
C GLU A 90 -31.13 -7.35 10.92
N LEU A 91 -32.13 -6.63 10.46
CA LEU A 91 -32.13 -5.97 9.14
C LEU A 91 -31.07 -4.86 9.06
N LEU A 92 -30.95 -4.02 10.11
CA LEU A 92 -29.92 -2.98 10.20
C LEU A 92 -28.52 -3.56 10.23
N MET A 93 -28.31 -4.67 10.96
CA MET A 93 -27.02 -5.38 10.97
C MET A 93 -26.66 -5.89 9.57
N TRP A 94 -27.62 -6.44 8.83
CA TRP A 94 -27.39 -6.89 7.47
C TRP A 94 -27.01 -5.71 6.56
N ILE A 95 -27.82 -4.66 6.52
CA ILE A 95 -27.57 -3.44 5.75
C ILE A 95 -26.20 -2.86 6.09
N SER A 96 -25.86 -2.75 7.38
CA SER A 96 -24.56 -2.23 7.82
C SER A 96 -23.40 -3.08 7.33
N SER A 97 -23.54 -4.41 7.38
CA SER A 97 -22.52 -5.34 6.87
C SER A 97 -22.28 -5.16 5.36
N ASP A 98 -23.34 -4.97 4.58
CA ASP A 98 -23.23 -4.73 3.15
C ASP A 98 -22.57 -3.37 2.85
N ILE A 99 -22.90 -2.34 3.62
CA ILE A 99 -22.27 -1.01 3.52
C ILE A 99 -20.80 -1.06 3.89
N ASP A 100 -20.42 -1.76 4.94
CA ASP A 100 -19.04 -1.91 5.37
C ASP A 100 -18.23 -2.70 4.32
N TYR A 101 -18.84 -3.73 3.71
CA TYR A 101 -18.23 -4.43 2.58
C TYR A 101 -17.97 -3.47 1.42
N LEU A 102 -18.95 -2.66 1.01
CA LEU A 102 -18.79 -1.66 -0.06
C LEU A 102 -17.73 -0.61 0.27
N ALA A 103 -17.66 -0.17 1.52
CA ALA A 103 -16.72 0.87 1.96
C ALA A 103 -15.25 0.44 1.86
N VAL A 104 -14.95 -0.85 2.09
CA VAL A 104 -13.59 -1.39 2.02
C VAL A 104 -13.27 -2.09 0.69
N HIS A 105 -14.25 -2.22 -0.20
CA HIS A 105 -14.08 -2.96 -1.44
C HIS A 105 -13.16 -2.21 -2.42
N PRO A 106 -12.01 -2.78 -2.83
CA PRO A 106 -10.97 -2.06 -3.57
C PRO A 106 -11.37 -1.67 -4.99
N PHE A 107 -12.46 -2.23 -5.51
CA PHE A 107 -12.95 -2.01 -6.88
C PHE A 107 -14.32 -1.34 -6.95
N ALA A 108 -14.93 -1.01 -5.81
CA ALA A 108 -16.19 -0.26 -5.72
C ALA A 108 -15.92 1.25 -5.91
N VAL A 109 -15.55 1.65 -7.14
CA VAL A 109 -15.18 3.02 -7.44
C VAL A 109 -16.42 3.88 -7.70
N GLY A 110 -16.53 5.00 -6.97
CA GLY A 110 -17.59 6.01 -7.20
C GLY A 110 -18.89 5.76 -6.43
N LEU A 111 -18.91 4.80 -5.50
CA LEU A 111 -20.05 4.60 -4.60
C LEU A 111 -20.03 5.66 -3.48
N ASP A 112 -21.17 6.30 -3.29
CA ASP A 112 -21.38 7.23 -2.18
C ASP A 112 -21.97 6.48 -0.97
N VAL A 113 -21.08 5.92 -0.16
CA VAL A 113 -21.46 5.21 1.07
C VAL A 113 -22.13 6.16 2.07
N ALA A 114 -21.82 7.46 2.03
CA ALA A 114 -22.45 8.46 2.88
C ALA A 114 -23.93 8.64 2.52
N ASP A 115 -24.27 8.69 1.23
CA ASP A 115 -25.65 8.76 0.76
C ASP A 115 -26.50 7.57 1.24
N LEU A 116 -25.94 6.37 1.28
CA LEU A 116 -26.65 5.19 1.81
C LEU A 116 -26.90 5.32 3.33
N ARG A 117 -25.95 5.82 4.09
CA ARG A 117 -26.10 6.07 5.52
C ARG A 117 -27.14 7.15 5.79
N ASP A 118 -27.15 8.21 4.98
CA ASP A 118 -28.16 9.27 5.07
C ASP A 118 -29.58 8.75 4.77
N LYS A 119 -29.73 7.85 3.79
CA LYS A 119 -31.00 7.19 3.51
C LYS A 119 -31.51 6.34 4.67
N ILE A 120 -30.62 5.60 5.34
CA ILE A 120 -30.96 4.83 6.56
C ILE A 120 -31.47 5.77 7.64
N ASN A 121 -30.71 6.83 7.92
CA ASN A 121 -31.06 7.80 8.94
C ASN A 121 -32.42 8.48 8.66
N ALA A 122 -32.69 8.80 7.39
CA ALA A 122 -33.97 9.35 6.97
C ALA A 122 -35.14 8.38 7.23
N GLU A 123 -35.00 7.10 6.90
CA GLU A 123 -36.04 6.09 7.17
C GLU A 123 -36.27 5.81 8.65
N LEU A 124 -35.20 5.85 9.46
CA LEU A 124 -35.30 5.71 10.92
C LEU A 124 -35.95 6.96 11.54
N THR A 125 -35.70 8.15 11.04
CA THR A 125 -36.33 9.40 11.47
C THR A 125 -37.85 9.38 11.15
N LEU A 126 -38.22 8.93 9.95
CA LEU A 126 -39.63 8.74 9.60
C LEU A 126 -40.34 7.72 10.53
N LEU A 127 -39.63 6.72 11.02
CA LEU A 127 -40.16 5.78 11.99
C LEU A 127 -40.42 6.47 13.36
N THR A 128 -39.47 7.28 13.83
CA THR A 128 -39.60 8.01 15.12
C THR A 128 -40.64 9.12 15.06
N GLU A 129 -40.78 9.87 13.96
CA GLU A 129 -41.82 10.85 13.74
C GLU A 129 -43.23 10.22 13.71
N ASN A 130 -43.37 9.01 13.17
CA ASN A 130 -44.61 8.25 13.18
C ASN A 130 -44.93 7.57 14.54
N LEU A 131 -43.96 7.49 15.43
CA LEU A 131 -44.10 7.11 16.82
C LEU A 131 -44.23 8.42 17.67
N GLU A 132 -45.34 9.17 17.51
CA GLU A 132 -45.76 10.20 18.48
C GLU A 132 -46.08 9.59 19.86
N GLN A 133 -45.36 8.56 20.23
CA GLN A 133 -45.41 8.01 21.58
C GLN A 133 -44.43 8.81 22.44
N ALA A 134 -44.97 9.37 23.51
CA ALA A 134 -44.18 9.99 24.57
C ALA A 134 -43.00 9.05 24.91
N VAL A 135 -41.79 9.57 24.78
CA VAL A 135 -40.59 8.92 25.29
C VAL A 135 -40.87 8.61 26.77
N ASP A 136 -41.02 7.32 27.09
CA ASP A 136 -41.28 6.92 28.45
C ASP A 136 -40.01 6.89 29.31
N GLU A 137 -40.12 6.94 30.59
CA GLU A 137 -39.00 6.97 31.54
C GLU A 137 -38.16 5.66 31.45
N ASP A 138 -38.77 4.53 31.07
CA ASP A 138 -38.08 3.24 30.94
C ASP A 138 -37.12 3.29 29.72
N SER A 139 -37.53 3.85 28.57
CA SER A 139 -36.69 4.02 27.38
C SER A 139 -35.52 4.99 27.64
N ILE A 140 -35.74 6.04 28.44
CA ILE A 140 -34.66 6.96 28.82
C ILE A 140 -33.63 6.27 29.71
N ALA A 141 -34.10 5.48 30.69
CA ALA A 141 -33.23 4.75 31.60
C ALA A 141 -32.43 3.67 30.86
N GLU A 142 -33.06 2.95 29.91
CA GLU A 142 -32.40 1.93 29.10
C GLU A 142 -31.30 2.51 28.21
N LEU A 143 -31.57 3.64 27.53
CA LEU A 143 -30.55 4.35 26.75
C LEU A 143 -29.42 4.89 27.64
N ALA A 144 -29.74 5.46 28.80
CA ALA A 144 -28.74 5.98 29.73
C ALA A 144 -27.78 4.85 30.19
N ASN A 145 -28.31 3.68 30.55
CA ASN A 145 -27.51 2.52 30.95
C ASN A 145 -26.63 2.02 29.79
N MET A 146 -27.18 1.95 28.57
CA MET A 146 -26.44 1.51 27.39
C MET A 146 -25.27 2.46 27.07
N LEU A 147 -25.49 3.77 27.16
CA LEU A 147 -24.44 4.77 26.92
C LEU A 147 -23.42 4.79 28.06
N ASP A 148 -23.83 4.63 29.31
CA ASP A 148 -22.91 4.52 30.46
C ASP A 148 -22.00 3.29 30.34
N GLU A 149 -22.53 2.17 29.89
CA GLU A 149 -21.75 0.94 29.61
C GLU A 149 -20.82 1.13 28.38
N MET A 150 -21.29 1.83 27.34
CA MET A 150 -20.52 2.08 26.12
C MET A 150 -19.34 3.04 26.33
N PHE A 151 -19.50 4.04 27.20
CA PHE A 151 -18.49 5.04 27.50
C PHE A 151 -17.77 4.82 28.85
N ASP A 152 -17.91 3.64 29.43
CA ASP A 152 -17.30 3.20 30.71
C ASP A 152 -17.48 4.21 31.86
N GLY A 153 -18.64 4.89 31.88
CA GLY A 153 -19.01 5.90 32.88
C GLY A 153 -18.34 7.27 32.71
N GLU A 154 -17.52 7.46 31.67
CA GLU A 154 -16.77 8.72 31.46
C GLU A 154 -17.61 9.86 30.87
N MET A 155 -18.76 9.54 30.26
CA MET A 155 -19.71 10.53 29.73
C MET A 155 -21.04 10.49 30.48
N GLN A 156 -21.46 11.62 31.00
CA GLN A 156 -22.78 11.78 31.60
C GLN A 156 -23.69 12.57 30.66
N PHE A 157 -24.84 11.98 30.34
CA PHE A 157 -25.85 12.57 29.49
C PHE A 157 -27.00 13.07 30.37
N ASP A 158 -27.40 14.32 30.17
CA ASP A 158 -28.60 14.84 30.82
C ASP A 158 -29.88 14.27 30.18
N ARG A 159 -31.02 14.40 30.88
CA ARG A 159 -32.28 13.84 30.43
C ARG A 159 -32.74 14.42 29.07
N ASP A 160 -32.49 15.69 28.82
CA ASP A 160 -32.92 16.36 27.59
C ASP A 160 -32.07 15.85 26.40
N THR A 161 -30.78 15.68 26.60
CA THR A 161 -29.86 15.03 25.61
C THR A 161 -30.27 13.57 25.34
N LEU A 162 -30.63 12.80 26.36
CA LEU A 162 -31.10 11.40 26.16
C LEU A 162 -32.39 11.37 25.34
N ILE A 163 -33.32 12.26 25.56
CA ILE A 163 -34.55 12.41 24.77
C ILE A 163 -34.23 12.82 23.33
N GLU A 164 -33.25 13.69 23.12
CA GLU A 164 -32.78 14.08 21.79
C GLU A 164 -32.12 12.91 21.06
N LEU A 165 -31.28 12.10 21.74
CA LEU A 165 -30.65 10.90 21.21
C LEU A 165 -31.66 9.80 20.86
N ILE A 166 -32.73 9.63 21.67
CA ILE A 166 -33.84 8.72 21.35
C ILE A 166 -34.56 9.17 20.07
N LYS A 167 -34.79 10.49 19.95
CA LYS A 167 -35.47 11.07 18.78
C LYS A 167 -34.57 11.06 17.51
N ASN A 168 -33.27 11.15 17.69
CA ASN A 168 -32.30 11.20 16.59
C ASN A 168 -31.09 10.30 16.89
N PRO A 169 -31.20 8.98 16.65
CA PRO A 169 -30.11 8.02 16.92
C PRO A 169 -28.81 8.31 16.16
N ALA A 170 -28.85 9.09 15.06
CA ALA A 170 -27.64 9.47 14.32
C ALA A 170 -26.65 10.30 15.17
N LEU A 171 -27.17 11.08 16.15
CA LEU A 171 -26.34 11.84 17.06
C LEU A 171 -25.50 10.97 18.00
N ILE A 172 -25.92 9.72 18.25
CA ILE A 172 -25.13 8.76 19.05
C ILE A 172 -23.79 8.51 18.38
N GLN A 173 -23.75 8.32 17.06
CA GLN A 173 -22.51 8.12 16.30
C GLN A 173 -21.58 9.34 16.37
N GLU A 174 -22.14 10.54 16.34
CA GLU A 174 -21.37 11.79 16.48
C GLU A 174 -20.72 11.90 17.88
N HIS A 175 -21.45 11.49 18.93
CA HIS A 175 -20.91 11.44 20.29
C HIS A 175 -19.81 10.36 20.43
N ILE A 176 -19.99 9.17 19.83
CA ILE A 176 -18.99 8.10 19.80
C ILE A 176 -17.72 8.59 19.10
N GLN A 177 -17.85 9.24 17.95
CA GLN A 177 -16.70 9.75 17.21
C GLN A 177 -15.93 10.80 18.01
N ARG A 178 -16.61 11.76 18.64
CA ARG A 178 -15.98 12.78 19.49
C ARG A 178 -15.29 12.14 20.71
N PHE A 179 -15.86 11.09 21.28
CA PHE A 179 -15.25 10.37 22.39
C PHE A 179 -13.95 9.68 21.95
N HIS A 180 -13.97 8.98 20.80
CA HIS A 180 -12.77 8.35 20.25
C HIS A 180 -11.69 9.38 19.87
N GLU A 181 -12.07 10.53 19.33
CA GLU A 181 -11.13 11.61 19.03
C GLU A 181 -10.47 12.11 20.32
N LYS A 182 -11.24 12.32 21.38
CA LYS A 182 -10.75 12.75 22.70
C LYS A 182 -9.83 11.71 23.34
N MET A 183 -10.21 10.42 23.32
CA MET A 183 -9.39 9.32 23.85
C MET A 183 -8.08 9.20 23.09
N ASN A 184 -8.09 9.38 21.76
CA ASN A 184 -6.87 9.36 20.94
C ASN A 184 -5.97 10.58 21.20
N GLU A 185 -6.53 11.75 21.50
CA GLU A 185 -5.76 12.93 21.90
C GLU A 185 -5.12 12.74 23.28
N GLU A 186 -5.84 12.14 24.24
CA GLU A 186 -5.33 11.84 25.58
C GLU A 186 -4.27 10.72 25.54
N ALA A 187 -4.49 9.66 24.75
CA ALA A 187 -3.51 8.58 24.53
C ALA A 187 -2.22 9.09 23.85
N ALA A 188 -2.34 10.03 22.92
CA ALA A 188 -1.18 10.66 22.28
C ALA A 188 -0.36 11.55 23.23
N ALA A 189 -0.97 12.05 24.31
CA ALA A 189 -0.29 12.84 25.32
C ALA A 189 0.44 11.97 26.36
N GLU A 190 0.04 10.72 26.55
CA GLU A 190 0.66 9.79 27.51
C GLU A 190 1.79 8.92 26.90
N ASP A 191 1.89 8.86 25.56
CA ASP A 191 2.87 7.98 24.86
C ASP A 191 4.31 8.53 24.82
N ASP A 192 4.59 9.66 25.47
CA ASP A 192 5.95 10.20 25.58
C ASP A 192 6.76 9.61 26.76
N GLU A 193 6.20 8.74 27.62
CA GLU A 193 6.88 8.25 28.84
C GLU A 193 7.04 6.72 28.96
N TYR A 194 6.56 5.90 28.00
CA TYR A 194 6.68 4.43 28.15
C TYR A 194 7.16 3.73 26.88
N SER A 195 8.46 3.83 26.62
CA SER A 195 9.15 2.92 25.71
C SER A 195 10.16 2.06 26.45
N ALA A 196 9.67 1.06 27.17
CA ALA A 196 10.52 -0.05 27.63
C ALA A 196 9.69 -1.33 27.82
N GLU A 197 10.19 -2.39 27.23
CA GLU A 197 9.93 -3.79 27.52
C GLU A 197 8.68 -4.45 26.95
N PHE A 198 8.84 -5.08 25.79
CA PHE A 198 8.25 -6.41 25.60
C PHE A 198 9.24 -7.33 24.87
N ASP A 199 9.61 -8.39 25.58
CA ASP A 199 10.52 -9.46 25.20
C ASP A 199 9.91 -10.48 24.24
N GLU A 200 10.79 -10.94 23.33
CA GLU A 200 11.06 -12.31 22.85
C GLU A 200 9.91 -13.26 22.50
N ASP A 201 9.77 -13.59 21.22
CA ASP A 201 10.08 -14.90 20.63
C ASP A 201 9.46 -15.01 19.22
N PHE A 202 10.22 -14.70 18.21
CA PHE A 202 10.09 -15.33 16.90
C PHE A 202 11.44 -15.24 16.17
N GLU A 203 12.26 -16.27 16.32
CA GLU A 203 13.41 -16.52 15.47
C GLU A 203 12.93 -16.88 14.07
N GLU A 204 13.26 -16.03 13.10
CA GLU A 204 14.01 -16.36 11.92
C GLU A 204 14.36 -15.08 11.14
N ASP A 205 15.65 -14.71 11.27
CA ASP A 205 16.45 -13.98 10.28
C ASP A 205 15.85 -12.68 9.69
N PHE A 206 15.78 -11.62 10.45
CA PHE A 206 16.27 -10.32 10.01
C PHE A 206 16.06 -9.24 11.08
N ASP A 207 17.15 -8.85 11.74
CA ASP A 207 17.30 -7.76 12.71
C ASP A 207 16.78 -6.40 12.21
N TYR A 208 15.49 -6.13 12.43
CA TYR A 208 14.81 -4.88 12.00
C TYR A 208 15.01 -3.73 13.01
N GLN A 209 15.18 -4.03 14.29
CA GLN A 209 15.40 -3.02 15.34
C GLN A 209 16.83 -2.48 15.33
N HIS A 210 17.79 -3.33 14.97
CA HIS A 210 19.18 -2.88 14.73
C HIS A 210 19.29 -1.94 13.52
N TYR A 211 18.32 -1.99 12.60
CA TYR A 211 18.30 -1.19 11.38
C TYR A 211 17.86 0.27 11.61
N GLN A 212 16.90 0.54 12.48
CA GLN A 212 16.46 1.93 12.74
C GLN A 212 17.46 2.74 13.58
N SER A 213 18.04 2.14 14.61
CA SER A 213 19.08 2.79 15.44
C SER A 213 20.41 2.93 14.70
N PHE A 214 20.75 1.96 13.84
CA PHE A 214 21.94 2.01 12.96
C PHE A 214 21.76 2.98 11.79
N SER A 215 20.55 3.13 11.27
CA SER A 215 20.24 4.00 10.12
C SER A 215 20.46 5.49 10.46
N LYS A 216 20.05 5.96 11.63
CA LYS A 216 20.24 7.39 12.02
C LYS A 216 21.68 7.76 12.39
N ARG A 217 22.49 6.84 12.92
CA ARG A 217 23.91 7.10 13.23
C ARG A 217 24.82 6.94 12.00
N ASN A 218 24.53 5.96 11.13
CA ASN A 218 25.34 5.71 9.94
C ASN A 218 25.09 6.70 8.81
N SER A 219 23.91 7.32 8.72
CA SER A 219 23.61 8.27 7.64
C SER A 219 24.54 9.48 7.60
N LYS A 220 24.98 10.01 8.76
CA LYS A 220 25.96 11.10 8.82
C LYS A 220 27.40 10.65 8.47
N GLN A 221 27.80 9.45 8.91
CA GLN A 221 29.12 8.90 8.57
C GLN A 221 29.17 8.45 7.10
N GLU A 222 28.13 7.82 6.61
CA GLU A 222 28.01 7.41 5.19
C GLU A 222 28.00 8.61 4.24
N LEU A 223 27.27 9.69 4.59
CA LEU A 223 27.31 10.94 3.85
C LEU A 223 28.72 11.52 3.79
N GLY A 224 29.48 11.47 4.88
CA GLY A 224 30.87 11.91 4.95
C GLY A 224 31.81 11.06 4.08
N ILE A 225 31.62 9.75 4.05
CA ILE A 225 32.39 8.81 3.20
C ILE A 225 32.05 9.05 1.72
N LEU A 226 30.74 9.19 1.39
CA LEU A 226 30.27 9.48 0.05
C LEU A 226 30.80 10.85 -0.46
N GLU A 227 30.78 11.87 0.40
CA GLU A 227 31.33 13.17 0.04
C GLU A 227 32.84 13.11 -0.22
N LYS A 228 33.60 12.39 0.59
CA LYS A 228 35.04 12.18 0.36
C LYS A 228 35.29 11.43 -0.95
N LEU A 229 34.51 10.37 -1.23
CA LEU A 229 34.61 9.62 -2.47
C LEU A 229 34.34 10.47 -3.72
N PHE A 230 33.38 11.38 -3.67
CA PHE A 230 33.05 12.24 -4.80
C PHE A 230 33.89 13.55 -4.88
N LYS A 231 34.40 14.08 -3.76
CA LYS A 231 35.15 15.37 -3.75
C LYS A 231 36.63 15.24 -4.09
N GLY A 232 37.30 14.17 -3.74
CA GLY A 232 38.76 14.07 -3.94
C GLY A 232 39.23 12.82 -4.67
N SER A 233 38.34 11.92 -4.98
CA SER A 233 38.65 10.55 -5.36
C SER A 233 38.65 10.31 -6.86
N GLN A 234 39.01 9.10 -7.19
CA GLN A 234 38.99 8.55 -8.55
C GLN A 234 37.56 8.58 -9.15
N LEU A 235 36.49 8.52 -8.33
CA LEU A 235 35.10 8.65 -8.81
C LEU A 235 34.82 10.03 -9.42
N ASN A 236 35.37 11.10 -8.86
CA ASN A 236 35.25 12.44 -9.46
C ASN A 236 35.99 12.55 -10.80
N LYS A 237 37.13 11.87 -10.91
CA LYS A 237 37.87 11.78 -12.19
C LYS A 237 37.06 10.99 -13.22
N MET A 238 36.45 9.87 -12.82
CA MET A 238 35.58 9.08 -13.68
C MET A 238 34.38 9.90 -14.17
N TYR A 239 33.70 10.59 -13.25
CA TYR A 239 32.61 11.51 -13.61
C TYR A 239 33.00 12.54 -14.61
N LYS A 240 34.11 13.27 -14.38
CA LYS A 240 34.59 14.29 -15.30
C LYS A 240 34.92 13.73 -16.69
N ARG A 241 35.47 12.53 -16.73
CA ARG A 241 35.83 11.85 -17.99
C ARG A 241 34.59 11.42 -18.76
N LEU A 242 33.60 10.86 -18.07
CA LEU A 242 32.28 10.53 -18.62
C LEU A 242 31.57 11.79 -19.14
N ALA A 243 31.47 12.84 -18.32
CA ALA A 243 30.85 14.08 -18.71
C ALA A 243 31.48 14.68 -19.97
N SER A 244 32.81 14.61 -20.08
CA SER A 244 33.51 15.07 -21.28
C SER A 244 33.23 14.25 -22.54
N LYS A 245 33.02 12.90 -22.38
CA LYS A 245 32.74 12.02 -23.53
C LYS A 245 31.28 12.03 -23.94
N LEU A 246 30.39 12.13 -22.95
CA LEU A 246 28.94 12.13 -23.16
C LEU A 246 28.33 13.51 -23.45
N HIS A 247 29.15 14.56 -23.50
CA HIS A 247 28.64 15.91 -23.73
C HIS A 247 27.95 16.03 -25.10
N PRO A 248 26.67 16.45 -25.17
CA PRO A 248 25.89 16.46 -26.40
C PRO A 248 26.46 17.44 -27.45
N ASP A 249 27.19 18.50 -27.03
CA ASP A 249 27.77 19.46 -27.94
C ASP A 249 28.97 18.91 -28.75
N LYS A 250 29.50 17.76 -28.34
CA LYS A 250 30.56 17.05 -29.07
C LYS A 250 30.03 16.11 -30.15
N GLU A 251 28.71 16.09 -30.36
CA GLU A 251 28.04 15.18 -31.30
C GLU A 251 27.33 15.97 -32.39
N ASN A 252 27.66 15.66 -33.63
CA ASN A 252 27.07 16.33 -34.79
C ASN A 252 25.79 15.66 -35.29
N ASN A 253 25.57 14.39 -34.92
CA ASN A 253 24.41 13.65 -35.35
C ASN A 253 23.25 13.88 -34.35
N ALA A 254 22.09 14.36 -34.85
CA ALA A 254 20.95 14.73 -34.03
C ALA A 254 20.42 13.58 -33.16
N THR A 255 20.35 12.35 -33.71
CA THR A 255 19.88 11.15 -32.97
C THR A 255 20.85 10.75 -31.86
N LYS A 256 22.15 10.78 -32.16
CA LYS A 256 23.19 10.48 -31.17
C LYS A 256 23.30 11.60 -30.12
N LYS A 257 23.03 12.84 -30.50
CA LYS A 257 22.99 14.00 -29.59
C LYS A 257 21.86 13.84 -28.55
N ALA A 258 20.68 13.38 -28.96
CA ALA A 258 19.58 13.09 -28.05
C ALA A 258 19.95 11.96 -27.06
N ILE A 259 20.53 10.85 -27.54
CA ILE A 259 20.99 9.75 -26.67
C ILE A 259 22.07 10.25 -25.68
N LYS A 260 23.00 11.06 -26.10
CA LYS A 260 24.03 11.67 -25.23
C LYS A 260 23.41 12.59 -24.18
N HIS A 261 22.37 13.33 -24.56
CA HIS A 261 21.62 14.17 -23.62
C HIS A 261 21.00 13.34 -22.49
N ASP A 262 20.33 12.25 -22.82
CA ASP A 262 19.73 11.33 -21.83
C ASP A 262 20.79 10.70 -20.92
N LEU A 263 21.92 10.28 -21.49
CA LEU A 263 23.05 9.75 -20.72
C LEU A 263 23.68 10.79 -19.79
N MET A 264 23.76 12.07 -20.23
CA MET A 264 24.22 13.16 -19.38
C MET A 264 23.25 13.44 -18.22
N GLN A 265 21.93 13.37 -18.46
CA GLN A 265 20.94 13.47 -17.38
C GLN A 265 21.08 12.32 -16.38
N GLN A 266 21.24 11.08 -16.86
CA GLN A 266 21.49 9.93 -15.98
C GLN A 266 22.77 10.10 -15.17
N LEU A 267 23.84 10.59 -15.80
CA LEU A 267 25.12 10.86 -15.13
C LEU A 267 25.00 11.96 -14.07
N ALA A 268 24.25 13.04 -14.37
CA ALA A 268 24.01 14.12 -13.42
C ALA A 268 23.18 13.65 -12.23
N SER A 269 22.11 12.91 -12.47
CA SER A 269 21.27 12.30 -11.44
C SER A 269 22.06 11.30 -10.58
N ALA A 270 22.90 10.46 -11.20
CA ALA A 270 23.77 9.53 -10.47
C ALA A 270 24.74 10.26 -9.53
N ARG A 271 25.26 11.42 -9.94
CA ARG A 271 26.12 12.25 -9.09
C ARG A 271 25.35 12.88 -7.93
N GLU A 272 24.19 13.46 -8.21
CA GLU A 272 23.32 14.11 -7.22
C GLU A 272 22.87 13.11 -6.15
N ASN A 273 22.41 11.95 -6.58
CA ASN A 273 21.98 10.86 -5.71
C ASN A 273 23.13 10.01 -5.14
N LYS A 274 24.39 10.36 -5.46
CA LYS A 274 25.59 9.62 -5.07
C LYS A 274 25.51 8.12 -5.44
N ASP A 275 24.84 7.82 -6.57
CA ASP A 275 24.70 6.46 -7.10
C ASP A 275 25.97 6.00 -7.80
N VAL A 276 26.85 5.40 -7.00
CA VAL A 276 28.12 4.84 -7.48
C VAL A 276 27.89 3.71 -8.50
N PHE A 277 26.82 2.95 -8.35
CA PHE A 277 26.52 1.85 -9.26
C PHE A 277 26.25 2.37 -10.68
N THR A 278 25.36 3.35 -10.83
CA THR A 278 25.06 3.94 -12.13
C THR A 278 26.29 4.64 -12.73
N LEU A 279 27.10 5.32 -11.89
CA LEU A 279 28.35 5.93 -12.35
C LEU A 279 29.33 4.89 -12.93
N LEU A 280 29.52 3.76 -12.23
CA LEU A 280 30.40 2.68 -12.68
C LEU A 280 29.87 1.99 -13.93
N THR A 281 28.53 1.80 -14.03
CA THR A 281 27.88 1.25 -15.23
C THR A 281 28.17 2.12 -16.46
N LEU A 282 27.88 3.42 -16.36
CA LEU A 282 28.10 4.36 -17.45
C LEU A 282 29.58 4.45 -17.83
N TYR A 283 30.48 4.36 -16.83
CA TYR A 283 31.92 4.39 -17.11
C TYR A 283 32.35 3.16 -17.91
N HIS A 284 31.90 1.98 -17.48
CA HIS A 284 32.21 0.72 -18.17
C HIS A 284 31.64 0.67 -19.60
N GLU A 285 30.41 1.15 -19.81
CA GLU A 285 29.76 1.12 -21.13
C GLU A 285 30.33 2.10 -22.13
N HIS A 286 30.88 3.21 -21.65
CA HIS A 286 31.25 4.32 -22.55
C HIS A 286 32.74 4.67 -22.55
N ILE A 287 33.53 4.11 -21.64
CA ILE A 287 34.98 4.37 -21.55
C ILE A 287 35.75 3.07 -21.64
N ASP A 288 36.41 2.84 -22.76
CA ASP A 288 37.35 1.74 -22.98
C ASP A 288 38.71 2.08 -22.36
N ASP A 289 38.85 2.02 -21.03
CA ASP A 289 40.11 2.32 -20.38
C ASP A 289 40.37 1.40 -19.19
N ASP A 290 41.41 0.56 -19.34
CA ASP A 290 41.87 -0.39 -18.33
C ASP A 290 42.73 0.24 -17.22
N SER A 291 42.95 1.56 -17.27
CA SER A 291 43.90 2.26 -16.39
C SER A 291 43.38 2.72 -15.05
N PHE A 292 42.12 2.41 -14.71
CA PHE A 292 41.53 2.83 -13.45
C PHE A 292 41.75 1.79 -12.34
N ASN A 293 42.72 2.04 -11.47
CA ASN A 293 42.96 1.25 -10.26
C ASN A 293 42.47 2.04 -9.05
N PHE A 294 41.57 1.42 -8.29
CA PHE A 294 41.12 1.97 -7.00
C PHE A 294 42.10 1.58 -5.90
N ASP A 295 42.38 2.51 -4.98
CA ASP A 295 43.05 2.18 -3.75
C ASP A 295 42.15 1.32 -2.83
N ALA A 296 42.73 0.66 -1.82
CA ALA A 296 42.03 -0.29 -0.96
C ALA A 296 40.88 0.40 -0.16
N GLU A 297 41.05 1.66 0.24
CA GLU A 297 40.04 2.42 0.97
C GLU A 297 38.83 2.73 0.08
N THR A 298 39.10 3.18 -1.14
CA THR A 298 38.05 3.43 -2.14
C THR A 298 37.29 2.15 -2.51
N LEU A 299 37.99 1.04 -2.68
CA LEU A 299 37.36 -0.27 -2.95
C LEU A 299 36.44 -0.71 -1.81
N THR A 300 36.89 -0.60 -0.56
CA THR A 300 36.07 -0.95 0.62
C THR A 300 34.82 -0.07 0.69
N ALA A 301 34.94 1.22 0.41
CA ALA A 301 33.82 2.14 0.41
C ALA A 301 32.83 1.84 -0.73
N ILE A 302 33.31 1.51 -1.94
CA ILE A 302 32.46 1.08 -3.06
C ILE A 302 31.73 -0.23 -2.71
N GLU A 303 32.41 -1.22 -2.13
CA GLU A 303 31.77 -2.47 -1.70
C GLU A 303 30.66 -2.25 -0.68
N ALA A 304 30.86 -1.36 0.28
CA ALA A 304 29.85 -0.99 1.26
C ALA A 304 28.61 -0.36 0.57
N LEU A 305 28.82 0.55 -0.39
CA LEU A 305 27.75 1.18 -1.14
C LEU A 305 26.98 0.17 -2.03
N LEU A 306 27.68 -0.72 -2.72
CA LEU A 306 27.03 -1.78 -3.51
C LEU A 306 26.27 -2.76 -2.64
N SER A 307 26.78 -3.10 -1.45
CA SER A 307 26.07 -3.92 -0.46
C SER A 307 24.80 -3.23 0.03
N LYS A 308 24.83 -1.92 0.24
CA LYS A 308 23.64 -1.11 0.55
C LYS A 308 22.64 -1.17 -0.59
N LYS A 309 23.08 -1.00 -1.84
CA LYS A 309 22.19 -1.09 -3.01
C LYS A 309 21.51 -2.45 -3.15
N VAL A 310 22.19 -3.55 -2.82
CA VAL A 310 21.58 -4.88 -2.75
C VAL A 310 20.47 -4.94 -1.71
N ARG A 311 20.69 -4.34 -0.53
CA ARG A 311 19.66 -4.28 0.52
C ARG A 311 18.46 -3.43 0.10
N GLU A 312 18.70 -2.25 -0.48
CA GLU A 312 17.66 -1.38 -1.01
C GLU A 312 16.78 -2.08 -2.04
N LEU A 313 17.38 -2.81 -3.00
CA LEU A 313 16.65 -3.57 -4.01
C LEU A 313 15.83 -4.74 -3.42
N ASN A 314 16.30 -5.32 -2.31
CA ASN A 314 15.52 -6.33 -1.59
C ASN A 314 14.34 -5.70 -0.83
N ALA A 315 14.57 -4.56 -0.18
CA ALA A 315 13.52 -3.78 0.49
C ALA A 315 12.46 -3.31 -0.52
N GLU A 316 12.88 -2.77 -1.67
CA GLU A 316 12.00 -2.40 -2.78
C GLU A 316 11.10 -3.56 -3.22
N LEU A 317 11.67 -4.78 -3.37
CA LEU A 317 10.84 -5.94 -3.72
C LEU A 317 9.83 -6.29 -2.61
N LYS A 318 10.24 -6.17 -1.36
CA LYS A 318 9.34 -6.40 -0.21
C LYS A 318 8.21 -5.38 -0.23
N GLU A 319 8.53 -4.11 -0.40
CA GLU A 319 7.55 -3.03 -0.53
C GLU A 319 6.60 -3.24 -1.72
N LEU A 320 7.15 -3.59 -2.90
CA LEU A 320 6.34 -3.94 -4.08
C LEU A 320 5.36 -5.09 -3.82
N LYS A 321 5.69 -6.03 -2.92
CA LYS A 321 4.82 -7.15 -2.56
C LYS A 321 3.81 -6.80 -1.47
N SER A 322 4.18 -5.94 -0.52
CA SER A 322 3.34 -5.57 0.63
C SER A 322 2.58 -4.26 0.42
N ALA A 323 2.69 -3.63 -0.74
CA ALA A 323 1.96 -2.40 -1.03
C ALA A 323 0.45 -2.63 -1.00
N ASP A 324 -0.28 -1.79 -0.29
CA ASP A 324 -1.74 -1.80 -0.28
C ASP A 324 -2.25 -1.06 -1.53
N THR A 325 -2.08 -1.70 -2.67
CA THR A 325 -2.54 -1.19 -3.98
C THR A 325 -3.42 -2.22 -4.66
N PRO A 326 -4.38 -1.81 -5.51
CA PRO A 326 -5.22 -2.73 -6.26
C PRO A 326 -4.43 -3.78 -7.03
N GLU A 327 -3.27 -3.40 -7.60
CA GLU A 327 -2.38 -4.33 -8.29
C GLU A 327 -1.79 -5.40 -7.37
N ALA A 328 -1.45 -5.03 -6.13
CA ALA A 328 -0.89 -5.97 -5.16
C ALA A 328 -1.98 -6.93 -4.66
N ILE A 329 -3.16 -6.43 -4.35
CA ILE A 329 -4.33 -7.22 -3.97
C ILE A 329 -4.66 -8.26 -5.06
N VAL A 330 -4.71 -7.82 -6.33
CA VAL A 330 -4.95 -8.73 -7.46
C VAL A 330 -3.81 -9.75 -7.62
N TRP A 331 -2.56 -9.33 -7.40
CA TRP A 331 -1.44 -10.24 -7.45
C TRP A 331 -1.53 -11.33 -6.38
N ASP A 332 -1.81 -10.98 -5.15
CA ASP A 332 -1.85 -11.91 -4.02
C ASP A 332 -3.01 -12.89 -4.14
N ASN A 333 -4.16 -12.43 -4.63
CA ASN A 333 -5.35 -13.28 -4.76
C ASN A 333 -5.32 -14.19 -5.98
N PHE A 334 -4.73 -13.76 -7.11
CA PHE A 334 -4.89 -14.46 -8.39
C PHE A 334 -3.59 -15.00 -8.99
N SER A 335 -2.40 -14.64 -8.47
CA SER A 335 -1.16 -15.15 -9.03
C SER A 335 -1.02 -16.66 -8.80
N GLY A 336 -0.82 -17.40 -9.89
CA GLY A 336 -0.61 -18.84 -9.86
C GLY A 336 0.80 -19.23 -10.29
N ARG A 337 1.13 -20.53 -10.13
CA ARG A 337 2.42 -21.10 -10.54
C ARG A 337 2.66 -21.03 -12.06
N SER A 338 1.62 -20.86 -12.84
CA SER A 338 1.67 -20.71 -14.29
C SER A 338 0.65 -19.68 -14.77
N ASN A 339 0.87 -19.13 -15.97
CA ASN A 339 -0.09 -18.22 -16.60
C ASN A 339 -1.47 -18.87 -16.81
N LYS A 340 -1.52 -20.19 -17.03
CA LYS A 340 -2.77 -20.93 -17.18
C LYS A 340 -3.56 -20.89 -15.88
N ILE A 341 -2.94 -21.25 -14.76
CA ILE A 341 -3.57 -21.23 -13.43
C ILE A 341 -4.03 -19.80 -13.07
N THR A 342 -3.21 -18.80 -13.33
CA THR A 342 -3.58 -17.38 -13.11
C THR A 342 -4.84 -17.00 -13.92
N THR A 343 -4.93 -17.45 -15.17
CA THR A 343 -6.11 -17.21 -16.01
C THR A 343 -7.34 -17.91 -15.47
N GLU A 344 -7.19 -19.17 -15.10
CA GLU A 344 -8.27 -19.98 -14.51
C GLU A 344 -8.77 -19.38 -13.18
N ASN A 345 -7.87 -18.86 -12.33
CA ASN A 345 -8.24 -18.21 -11.08
C ASN A 345 -9.09 -16.95 -11.32
N ILE A 346 -8.70 -16.10 -12.28
CA ILE A 346 -9.44 -14.88 -12.61
C ILE A 346 -10.80 -15.22 -13.19
N ALA A 347 -10.87 -16.17 -14.13
CA ALA A 347 -12.12 -16.60 -14.76
C ALA A 347 -13.08 -17.21 -13.73
N ALA A 348 -12.60 -18.14 -12.91
CA ALA A 348 -13.40 -18.76 -11.85
C ALA A 348 -13.89 -17.75 -10.79
N HIS A 349 -13.12 -16.68 -10.56
CA HIS A 349 -13.55 -15.59 -9.70
C HIS A 349 -14.66 -14.77 -10.35
N ALA A 350 -14.51 -14.39 -11.62
CA ALA A 350 -15.53 -13.67 -12.37
C ALA A 350 -16.85 -14.46 -12.44
N ASP A 351 -16.77 -15.77 -12.74
CA ASP A 351 -17.95 -16.64 -12.77
C ASP A 351 -18.66 -16.67 -11.42
N ARG A 352 -17.93 -16.81 -10.32
CA ARG A 352 -18.48 -16.82 -8.96
C ARG A 352 -19.19 -15.50 -8.61
N ILE A 353 -18.59 -14.37 -9.01
CA ILE A 353 -19.19 -13.04 -8.84
C ILE A 353 -20.48 -12.92 -9.65
N GLU A 354 -20.53 -13.42 -10.89
CA GLU A 354 -21.76 -13.40 -11.69
C GLU A 354 -22.87 -14.25 -11.07
N ASP A 355 -22.53 -15.40 -10.48
CA ASP A 355 -23.50 -16.21 -9.74
C ASP A 355 -24.04 -15.46 -8.51
N GLU A 356 -23.18 -14.74 -7.80
CA GLU A 356 -23.58 -13.91 -6.67
C GLU A 356 -24.48 -12.74 -7.09
N VAL A 357 -24.10 -12.02 -8.14
CA VAL A 357 -24.94 -10.96 -8.78
C VAL A 357 -26.32 -11.50 -9.15
N ALA A 358 -26.38 -12.68 -9.76
CA ALA A 358 -27.65 -13.31 -10.12
C ALA A 358 -28.49 -13.64 -8.87
N SER A 359 -27.87 -14.17 -7.83
CA SER A 359 -28.53 -14.51 -6.55
C SER A 359 -29.11 -13.27 -5.86
N ILE A 360 -28.33 -12.18 -5.78
CA ILE A 360 -28.80 -10.92 -5.18
C ILE A 360 -29.96 -10.32 -5.99
N ASN A 361 -29.85 -10.30 -7.32
CA ASN A 361 -30.93 -9.83 -8.16
C ASN A 361 -32.22 -10.65 -7.99
N GLN A 362 -32.10 -11.98 -7.87
CA GLN A 362 -33.22 -12.86 -7.59
C GLN A 362 -33.82 -12.55 -6.20
N PHE A 363 -32.99 -12.33 -5.21
CA PHE A 363 -33.43 -11.93 -3.87
C PHE A 363 -34.22 -10.63 -3.91
N ILE A 364 -33.68 -9.57 -4.53
CA ILE A 364 -34.37 -8.27 -4.68
C ILE A 364 -35.74 -8.47 -5.38
N ALA A 365 -35.77 -9.21 -6.48
CA ALA A 365 -36.99 -9.45 -7.25
C ALA A 365 -38.04 -10.25 -6.49
N SER A 366 -37.61 -11.20 -5.64
CA SER A 366 -38.52 -12.04 -4.84
C SER A 366 -39.01 -11.36 -3.58
N THR A 367 -38.19 -10.46 -2.99
CA THR A 367 -38.46 -9.83 -1.69
C THR A 367 -39.29 -8.55 -1.86
N THR A 368 -40.52 -8.72 -2.35
CA THR A 368 -41.44 -7.59 -2.60
C THR A 368 -42.26 -7.19 -1.38
N THR A 369 -42.33 -8.04 -0.36
CA THR A 369 -43.12 -7.82 0.87
C THR A 369 -42.37 -8.30 2.10
N LEU A 370 -42.67 -7.69 3.25
CA LEU A 370 -42.13 -8.13 4.56
C LEU A 370 -42.39 -9.59 4.91
N LYS A 371 -43.47 -10.19 4.37
CA LYS A 371 -43.76 -11.59 4.61
C LYS A 371 -42.71 -12.52 3.98
N ILE A 372 -42.06 -12.10 2.94
CA ILE A 372 -41.01 -12.87 2.26
C ILE A 372 -39.66 -12.62 2.92
N LEU A 373 -39.45 -11.40 3.46
CA LEU A 373 -38.24 -11.02 4.18
C LEU A 373 -38.12 -11.69 5.54
N LYS A 374 -39.26 -11.96 6.22
CA LYS A 374 -39.36 -12.67 7.51
C LYS A 374 -39.18 -14.19 7.35
#